data_3f59307ff05f2f10d6029d73ebd4290e
#
_entry.id   3f59307ff05f2f10d6029d73ebd4290e
#
_cell.length_a   1.000
_cell.length_b   1.000
_cell.length_c   1.000
_cell.angle_alpha   90.00
_cell.angle_beta   90.00
_cell.angle_gamma   90.00
#
_symmetry.space_group_name_H-M   'P 1'
#
loop_
_entity.id
_entity.type
_entity.pdbx_description
1 polymer ?
#
loop_
_entity_poly.entity_id
_entity_poly.type
_entity_poly.pdbx_seq_one_letter_code
_entity_poly.pdbx_strand_id
1 'polypeptide(L)'
;MPKNRTSACGRMLEHVLPPNVPADTMQGIIVGSLAIGALTAAIDFTVHYAATYRGMFYWDGRLMDTALMGPFSAYVESVVIVFGVVVLLALLSAVMLYSSYYLGGRSIYLMRRLPDGRQTLRRQVWTAPLVWAVCAVAAAAVVLGLCYLAWRFITPEQCIPTAENIQRVMNAIAASPYAHYYG
;
A
#
# COMPACT_ATOMS: atom_id res chain seq x y z
N MET A 1 -27.54 6.84 27.75
CA MET A 1 -26.91 7.23 26.48
C MET A 1 -25.42 6.98 26.62
N PRO A 2 -24.79 6.05 25.88
CA PRO A 2 -23.36 5.81 25.98
C PRO A 2 -22.60 7.01 25.39
N LYS A 3 -21.76 7.61 26.19
CA LYS A 3 -20.86 8.70 25.84
C LYS A 3 -19.79 8.12 24.90
N ASN A 4 -19.98 8.28 23.59
CA ASN A 4 -19.02 7.87 22.57
C ASN A 4 -17.65 8.52 22.91
N ARG A 5 -16.69 7.70 23.26
CA ARG A 5 -15.28 8.12 23.37
C ARG A 5 -14.75 8.30 21.95
N THR A 6 -15.02 9.45 21.35
CA THR A 6 -14.33 9.83 20.11
C THR A 6 -12.83 9.76 20.34
N SER A 7 -12.13 8.99 19.54
CA SER A 7 -10.67 8.88 19.57
C SER A 7 -10.07 10.28 19.32
N ALA A 8 -8.84 10.53 19.76
CA ALA A 8 -8.14 11.80 19.52
C ALA A 8 -8.11 12.17 18.03
N CYS A 9 -8.00 11.16 17.16
CA CYS A 9 -8.06 11.30 15.71
C CYS A 9 -9.47 11.72 15.23
N GLY A 10 -10.55 11.18 15.82
CA GLY A 10 -11.93 11.56 15.49
C GLY A 10 -12.20 13.04 15.80
N ARG A 11 -11.69 13.56 16.90
CA ARG A 11 -11.84 15.00 17.26
C ARG A 11 -11.08 15.94 16.34
N MET A 12 -9.92 15.54 15.82
CA MET A 12 -9.22 16.30 14.78
C MET A 12 -10.00 16.33 13.47
N LEU A 13 -10.58 15.20 13.09
CA LEU A 13 -11.39 15.06 11.87
C LEU A 13 -12.70 15.86 11.95
N GLU A 14 -13.35 15.96 13.12
CA GLU A 14 -14.57 16.77 13.32
C GLU A 14 -14.38 18.26 12.99
N HIS A 15 -13.17 18.80 13.21
CA HIS A 15 -12.87 20.21 12.87
C HIS A 15 -12.52 20.43 11.39
N VAL A 16 -12.24 19.36 10.67
CA VAL A 16 -11.77 19.39 9.27
C VAL A 16 -12.84 18.95 8.28
N LEU A 17 -13.78 18.11 8.74
CA LEU A 17 -14.84 17.56 7.89
C LEU A 17 -16.02 18.52 7.71
N PRO A 18 -16.69 18.50 6.54
CA PRO A 18 -17.94 19.21 6.35
C PRO A 18 -19.01 18.71 7.35
N PRO A 19 -19.92 19.58 7.82
CA PRO A 19 -20.87 19.25 8.89
C PRO A 19 -21.87 18.12 8.56
N ASN A 20 -21.93 17.68 7.31
CA ASN A 20 -22.83 16.61 6.85
C ASN A 20 -22.15 15.23 6.73
N VAL A 21 -20.85 15.11 7.00
CA VAL A 21 -20.10 13.85 6.92
C VAL A 21 -19.75 13.39 8.35
N PRO A 22 -20.31 12.25 8.81
CA PRO A 22 -19.95 11.74 10.14
C PRO A 22 -18.49 11.34 10.17
N ALA A 23 -17.73 11.91 11.11
CA ALA A 23 -16.29 11.70 11.27
C ALA A 23 -15.96 10.22 11.49
N ASP A 24 -16.79 9.50 12.24
CA ASP A 24 -16.62 8.07 12.53
C ASP A 24 -16.70 7.21 11.25
N THR A 25 -17.59 7.53 10.34
CA THR A 25 -17.73 6.82 9.06
C THR A 25 -16.51 7.05 8.17
N MET A 26 -16.03 8.28 8.09
CA MET A 26 -14.84 8.62 7.29
C MET A 26 -13.59 7.96 7.87
N GLN A 27 -13.42 7.98 9.19
CA GLN A 27 -12.34 7.29 9.88
C GLN A 27 -12.40 5.78 9.62
N GLY A 28 -13.61 5.18 9.69
CA GLY A 28 -13.80 3.76 9.40
C GLY A 28 -13.40 3.38 7.97
N ILE A 29 -13.73 4.21 6.99
CA ILE A 29 -13.36 4.01 5.58
C ILE A 29 -11.83 4.09 5.41
N ILE A 30 -11.19 5.10 6.01
CA ILE A 30 -9.73 5.28 5.94
C ILE A 30 -9.01 4.07 6.55
N VAL A 31 -9.33 3.75 7.80
CA VAL A 31 -8.68 2.63 8.52
C VAL A 31 -8.98 1.31 7.84
N GLY A 32 -10.22 1.09 7.42
CA GLY A 32 -10.64 -0.13 6.73
C GLY A 32 -9.91 -0.32 5.40
N SER A 33 -9.80 0.73 4.57
CA SER A 33 -9.09 0.66 3.30
C SER A 33 -7.59 0.39 3.46
N LEU A 34 -6.96 1.01 4.46
CA LEU A 34 -5.55 0.78 4.78
C LEU A 34 -5.31 -0.64 5.30
N ALA A 35 -6.18 -1.13 6.18
CA ALA A 35 -6.07 -2.48 6.73
C ALA A 35 -6.26 -3.55 5.65
N ILE A 36 -7.27 -3.40 4.79
CA ILE A 36 -7.51 -4.31 3.66
C ILE A 36 -6.33 -4.25 2.69
N GLY A 37 -5.85 -3.06 2.35
CA GLY A 37 -4.69 -2.88 1.48
C GLY A 37 -3.42 -3.56 2.02
N ALA A 38 -3.13 -3.37 3.31
CA ALA A 38 -1.98 -3.99 3.96
C ALA A 38 -2.11 -5.53 4.01
N LEU A 39 -3.31 -6.03 4.33
CA LEU A 39 -3.56 -7.48 4.36
C LEU A 39 -3.42 -8.12 2.98
N THR A 40 -4.03 -7.52 1.95
CA THR A 40 -3.92 -8.01 0.57
C THR A 40 -2.46 -8.02 0.11
N ALA A 41 -1.73 -6.94 0.35
CA ALA A 41 -0.31 -6.84 0.00
C ALA A 41 0.55 -7.88 0.74
N ALA A 42 0.30 -8.12 2.02
CA ALA A 42 1.02 -9.11 2.81
C ALA A 42 0.74 -10.54 2.35
N ILE A 43 -0.52 -10.87 2.02
CA ILE A 43 -0.89 -12.18 1.49
C ILE A 43 -0.22 -12.42 0.15
N ASP A 44 -0.30 -11.47 -0.77
CA ASP A 44 0.27 -11.60 -2.11
C ASP A 44 1.78 -11.75 -2.05
N PHE A 45 2.48 -10.90 -1.29
CA PHE A 45 3.91 -11.05 -1.04
C PHE A 45 4.25 -12.44 -0.49
N THR A 46 3.50 -12.91 0.53
CA THR A 46 3.77 -14.21 1.16
C THR A 46 3.59 -15.36 0.18
N VAL A 47 2.54 -15.33 -0.63
CA VAL A 47 2.26 -16.37 -1.63
C VAL A 47 3.35 -16.42 -2.70
N HIS A 48 3.68 -15.28 -3.31
CA HIS A 48 4.71 -15.21 -4.35
C HIS A 48 6.10 -15.54 -3.81
N TYR A 49 6.45 -15.00 -2.63
CA TYR A 49 7.71 -15.30 -1.97
C TYR A 49 7.84 -16.78 -1.62
N ALA A 50 6.82 -17.37 -0.98
CA ALA A 50 6.84 -18.77 -0.58
C ALA A 50 6.87 -19.72 -1.79
N ALA A 51 6.19 -19.39 -2.88
CA ALA A 51 6.24 -20.16 -4.11
C ALA A 51 7.67 -20.21 -4.69
N THR A 52 8.32 -19.04 -4.81
CA THR A 52 9.69 -18.96 -5.30
C THR A 52 10.68 -19.62 -4.33
N TYR A 53 10.52 -19.38 -3.02
CA TYR A 53 11.39 -19.96 -1.99
C TYR A 53 11.35 -21.49 -2.02
N ARG A 54 10.15 -22.11 -2.13
CA ARG A 54 10.00 -23.55 -2.24
C ARG A 54 10.61 -24.10 -3.53
N GLY A 55 10.54 -23.36 -4.61
CA GLY A 55 11.13 -23.74 -5.89
C GLY A 55 12.67 -23.73 -5.90
N MET A 56 13.34 -23.19 -4.87
CA MET A 56 14.79 -23.21 -4.76
C MET A 56 15.36 -24.52 -4.18
N PHE A 57 14.51 -25.37 -3.62
CA PHE A 57 14.92 -26.61 -3.00
C PHE A 57 14.52 -27.81 -3.85
N TYR A 58 15.40 -28.82 -3.88
CA TYR A 58 15.04 -30.14 -4.36
C TYR A 58 14.01 -30.80 -3.44
N TRP A 59 13.38 -31.83 -3.92
CA TRP A 59 12.42 -32.61 -3.13
C TRP A 59 13.04 -33.32 -1.91
N ASP A 60 14.39 -33.47 -1.89
CA ASP A 60 15.18 -33.98 -0.76
C ASP A 60 15.57 -32.88 0.24
N GLY A 61 15.12 -31.65 0.05
CA GLY A 61 15.38 -30.51 0.92
C GLY A 61 16.74 -29.82 0.72
N ARG A 62 17.53 -30.26 -0.28
CA ARG A 62 18.80 -29.59 -0.60
C ARG A 62 18.56 -28.37 -1.48
N LEU A 63 19.35 -27.32 -1.24
CA LEU A 63 19.33 -26.12 -2.08
C LEU A 63 19.90 -26.44 -3.46
N MET A 64 19.23 -25.98 -4.51
CA MET A 64 19.73 -26.15 -5.89
C MET A 64 20.94 -25.25 -6.12
N ASP A 65 21.96 -25.77 -6.80
CA ASP A 65 23.18 -24.98 -7.15
C ASP A 65 22.87 -23.81 -8.08
N THR A 66 21.78 -23.90 -8.84
CA THR A 66 21.27 -22.86 -9.73
C THR A 66 20.20 -21.98 -9.07
N ALA A 67 19.92 -22.16 -7.76
CA ALA A 67 18.92 -21.39 -7.06
C ALA A 67 19.32 -19.91 -6.96
N LEU A 68 18.48 -19.06 -7.53
CA LEU A 68 18.59 -17.61 -7.46
C LEU A 68 17.21 -17.02 -7.21
N MET A 69 17.13 -16.15 -6.19
CA MET A 69 15.89 -15.42 -5.89
C MET A 69 15.70 -14.28 -6.88
N GLY A 70 14.47 -13.98 -7.24
CA GLY A 70 14.18 -12.79 -8.04
C GLY A 70 14.54 -11.49 -7.31
N PRO A 71 14.69 -10.38 -8.05
CA PRO A 71 14.89 -9.08 -7.44
C PRO A 71 13.69 -8.70 -6.56
N PHE A 72 13.93 -7.99 -5.48
CA PHE A 72 12.87 -7.57 -4.53
C PHE A 72 11.67 -6.89 -5.22
N SER A 73 11.94 -6.09 -6.26
CA SER A 73 10.91 -5.39 -7.04
C SER A 73 9.84 -6.34 -7.62
N ALA A 74 10.20 -7.57 -7.97
CA ALA A 74 9.26 -8.54 -8.53
C ALA A 74 8.21 -9.03 -7.51
N TYR A 75 8.51 -8.93 -6.21
CA TYR A 75 7.60 -9.37 -5.14
C TYR A 75 6.74 -8.26 -4.55
N VAL A 76 7.00 -6.99 -4.89
CA VAL A 76 6.31 -5.84 -4.29
C VAL A 76 5.48 -5.04 -5.28
N GLU A 77 5.37 -5.49 -6.51
CA GLU A 77 4.58 -4.82 -7.54
C GLU A 77 3.12 -4.66 -7.11
N SER A 78 2.52 -5.70 -6.53
CA SER A 78 1.16 -5.68 -6.00
C SER A 78 0.99 -4.68 -4.86
N VAL A 79 1.98 -4.52 -3.99
CA VAL A 79 1.95 -3.53 -2.90
C VAL A 79 1.80 -2.13 -3.48
N VAL A 80 2.59 -1.81 -4.51
CA VAL A 80 2.56 -0.49 -5.17
C VAL A 80 1.21 -0.27 -5.85
N ILE A 81 0.68 -1.28 -6.54
CA ILE A 81 -0.62 -1.19 -7.22
C ILE A 81 -1.75 -0.98 -6.20
N VAL A 82 -1.83 -1.80 -5.17
CA VAL A 82 -2.91 -1.74 -4.16
C VAL A 82 -2.91 -0.39 -3.44
N PHE A 83 -1.77 0.07 -2.96
CA PHE A 83 -1.70 1.37 -2.29
C PHE A 83 -1.86 2.54 -3.26
N GLY A 84 -1.42 2.40 -4.52
CA GLY A 84 -1.70 3.35 -5.59
C GLY A 84 -3.21 3.53 -5.81
N VAL A 85 -3.98 2.44 -5.83
CA VAL A 85 -5.45 2.48 -5.91
C VAL A 85 -6.04 3.16 -4.68
N VAL A 86 -5.56 2.87 -3.46
CA VAL A 86 -6.03 3.54 -2.24
C VAL A 86 -5.79 5.04 -2.30
N VAL A 87 -4.63 5.49 -2.76
CA VAL A 87 -4.32 6.92 -2.94
C VAL A 87 -5.23 7.54 -4.00
N LEU A 88 -5.47 6.85 -5.12
CA LEU A 88 -6.39 7.31 -6.15
C LEU A 88 -7.82 7.47 -5.61
N LEU A 89 -8.31 6.50 -4.84
CA LEU A 89 -9.62 6.58 -4.19
C LEU A 89 -9.69 7.72 -3.18
N ALA A 90 -8.62 7.97 -2.44
CA ALA A 90 -8.53 9.13 -1.54
C ALA A 90 -8.65 10.45 -2.31
N LEU A 91 -8.00 10.59 -3.46
CA LEU A 91 -8.10 11.79 -4.29
C LEU A 91 -9.48 11.92 -4.96
N LEU A 92 -10.07 10.82 -5.42
CA LEU A 92 -11.42 10.82 -5.98
C LEU A 92 -12.49 11.19 -4.93
N SER A 93 -12.27 10.84 -3.65
CA SER A 93 -13.15 11.26 -2.56
C SER A 93 -13.24 12.79 -2.42
N ALA A 94 -12.16 13.53 -2.76
CA ALA A 94 -12.19 14.99 -2.78
C ALA A 94 -13.19 15.53 -3.82
N VAL A 95 -13.22 14.89 -5.00
CA VAL A 95 -14.16 15.27 -6.07
C VAL A 95 -15.61 14.99 -5.64
N MET A 96 -15.83 13.84 -4.99
CA MET A 96 -17.15 13.50 -4.46
C MET A 96 -17.60 14.44 -3.34
N LEU A 97 -16.72 14.78 -2.41
CA LEU A 97 -17.01 15.76 -1.37
C LEU A 97 -17.31 17.15 -1.96
N TYR A 98 -16.54 17.54 -2.96
CA TYR A 98 -16.77 18.81 -3.66
C TYR A 98 -18.14 18.83 -4.38
N SER A 99 -18.46 17.78 -5.13
CA SER A 99 -19.73 17.68 -5.86
C SER A 99 -20.93 17.60 -4.92
N SER A 100 -20.87 16.82 -3.83
CA SER A 100 -21.94 16.71 -2.85
C SER A 100 -22.26 18.05 -2.19
N TYR A 101 -21.22 18.87 -2.00
CA TYR A 101 -21.38 20.21 -1.46
C TYR A 101 -22.15 21.15 -2.40
N TYR A 102 -21.93 21.05 -3.71
CA TYR A 102 -22.65 21.86 -4.71
C TYR A 102 -24.06 21.36 -4.98
N LEU A 103 -24.31 20.06 -4.89
CA LEU A 103 -25.63 19.46 -5.11
C LEU A 103 -26.58 19.65 -3.91
N GLY A 104 -26.04 19.87 -2.70
CA GLY A 104 -26.80 20.05 -1.46
C GLY A 104 -27.52 21.40 -1.28
N GLY A 105 -27.45 22.31 -2.25
CA GLY A 105 -28.26 23.54 -2.48
C GLY A 105 -28.45 24.54 -1.32
N ARG A 106 -28.65 24.09 -0.10
CA ARG A 106 -28.95 24.96 1.07
C ARG A 106 -27.68 25.52 1.73
N SER A 107 -26.55 24.80 1.67
CA SER A 107 -25.30 25.16 2.32
C SER A 107 -24.57 26.32 1.61
N ILE A 108 -24.73 26.43 0.29
CA ILE A 108 -24.02 27.43 -0.53
C ILE A 108 -24.46 28.85 -0.18
N TYR A 109 -25.75 29.06 0.10
CA TYR A 109 -26.27 30.40 0.44
C TYR A 109 -25.78 30.89 1.80
N LEU A 110 -25.62 30.00 2.78
CA LEU A 110 -25.11 30.32 4.10
C LEU A 110 -23.60 30.65 4.06
N MET A 111 -22.80 29.90 3.30
CA MET A 111 -21.38 30.11 3.19
C MET A 111 -20.99 31.33 2.33
N ARG A 112 -21.82 31.71 1.36
CA ARG A 112 -21.61 32.97 0.59
C ARG A 112 -21.74 34.22 1.43
N ARG A 113 -22.38 34.14 2.60
CA ARG A 113 -22.53 35.25 3.55
C ARG A 113 -21.34 35.40 4.52
N LEU A 114 -20.47 34.39 4.59
CA LEU A 114 -19.24 34.47 5.41
C LEU A 114 -18.10 35.10 4.58
N PRO A 115 -17.37 36.07 5.12
CA PRO A 115 -16.33 36.81 4.38
C PRO A 115 -15.23 35.92 3.80
N ASP A 116 -14.93 34.76 4.37
CA ASP A 116 -13.90 33.81 3.92
C ASP A 116 -14.45 32.42 3.52
N GLY A 117 -15.75 32.30 3.28
CA GLY A 117 -16.45 31.03 3.11
C GLY A 117 -15.88 30.14 1.99
N ARG A 118 -15.42 30.72 0.87
CA ARG A 118 -14.83 29.97 -0.27
C ARG A 118 -13.48 29.35 0.07
N GLN A 119 -12.64 30.07 0.80
CA GLN A 119 -11.28 29.63 1.13
C GLN A 119 -11.31 28.54 2.21
N THR A 120 -12.18 28.73 3.19
CA THR A 120 -12.43 27.74 4.26
C THR A 120 -13.00 26.44 3.67
N LEU A 121 -13.96 26.52 2.75
CA LEU A 121 -14.53 25.36 2.09
C LEU A 121 -13.47 24.58 1.30
N ARG A 122 -12.71 25.29 0.44
CA ARG A 122 -11.67 24.67 -0.36
C ARG A 122 -10.64 23.95 0.53
N ARG A 123 -10.27 24.56 1.64
CA ARG A 123 -9.35 23.96 2.61
C ARG A 123 -9.96 22.69 3.23
N GLN A 124 -11.19 22.73 3.69
CA GLN A 124 -11.86 21.59 4.33
C GLN A 124 -12.06 20.41 3.37
N VAL A 125 -12.43 20.66 2.12
CA VAL A 125 -12.67 19.60 1.11
C VAL A 125 -11.36 18.86 0.77
N TRP A 126 -10.22 19.55 0.73
CA TRP A 126 -8.96 18.92 0.36
C TRP A 126 -8.17 18.32 1.53
N THR A 127 -8.40 18.79 2.76
CA THR A 127 -7.59 18.37 3.91
C THR A 127 -7.80 16.89 4.25
N ALA A 128 -9.06 16.41 4.29
CA ALA A 128 -9.34 15.02 4.62
C ALA A 128 -8.79 14.02 3.58
N PRO A 129 -9.00 14.19 2.27
CA PRO A 129 -8.39 13.33 1.24
C PRO A 129 -6.87 13.36 1.22
N LEU A 130 -6.26 14.53 1.47
CA LEU A 130 -4.80 14.64 1.56
C LEU A 130 -4.25 13.88 2.77
N VAL A 131 -4.86 14.02 3.93
CA VAL A 131 -4.47 13.26 5.12
C VAL A 131 -4.60 11.76 4.85
N TRP A 132 -5.69 11.33 4.22
CA TRP A 132 -5.86 9.93 3.84
C TRP A 132 -4.77 9.46 2.88
N ALA A 133 -4.47 10.22 1.83
CA ALA A 133 -3.40 9.90 0.88
C ALA A 133 -2.02 9.80 1.56
N VAL A 134 -1.71 10.74 2.46
CA VAL A 134 -0.45 10.69 3.24
C VAL A 134 -0.39 9.46 4.13
N CYS A 135 -1.49 9.11 4.81
CA CYS A 135 -1.57 7.90 5.62
C CYS A 135 -1.38 6.64 4.76
N ALA A 136 -1.95 6.61 3.54
CA ALA A 136 -1.79 5.49 2.61
C ALA A 136 -0.32 5.33 2.16
N VAL A 137 0.35 6.42 1.83
CA VAL A 137 1.78 6.39 1.47
C VAL A 137 2.64 5.94 2.65
N ALA A 138 2.36 6.43 3.86
CA ALA A 138 3.07 6.01 5.05
C ALA A 138 2.86 4.51 5.35
N ALA A 139 1.62 4.02 5.23
CA ALA A 139 1.30 2.60 5.39
C ALA A 139 2.00 1.74 4.32
N ALA A 140 2.03 2.18 3.06
CA ALA A 140 2.77 1.52 1.99
C ALA A 140 4.26 1.41 2.30
N ALA A 141 4.88 2.49 2.79
CA ALA A 141 6.29 2.49 3.17
C ALA A 141 6.59 1.50 4.30
N VAL A 142 5.71 1.40 5.30
CA VAL A 142 5.84 0.42 6.39
C VAL A 142 5.72 -1.01 5.86
N VAL A 143 4.72 -1.30 5.03
CA VAL A 143 4.52 -2.64 4.44
C VAL A 143 5.71 -3.02 3.56
N LEU A 144 6.19 -2.12 2.69
CA LEU A 144 7.37 -2.35 1.86
C LEU A 144 8.62 -2.60 2.71
N GLY A 145 8.80 -1.84 3.79
CA GLY A 145 9.90 -2.04 4.73
C GLY A 145 9.86 -3.43 5.38
N LEU A 146 8.69 -3.87 5.84
CA LEU A 146 8.51 -5.21 6.42
C LEU A 146 8.76 -6.32 5.39
N CYS A 147 8.24 -6.18 4.17
CA CYS A 147 8.49 -7.12 3.08
C CYS A 147 9.98 -7.18 2.72
N TYR A 148 10.67 -6.03 2.69
CA TYR A 148 12.11 -5.99 2.44
C TYR A 148 12.91 -6.69 3.54
N LEU A 149 12.57 -6.45 4.80
CA LEU A 149 13.21 -7.14 5.93
C LEU A 149 12.97 -8.66 5.84
N ALA A 150 11.73 -9.09 5.58
CA ALA A 150 11.42 -10.49 5.40
C ALA A 150 12.24 -11.11 4.25
N TRP A 151 12.27 -10.45 3.08
CA TRP A 151 13.05 -10.88 1.92
C TRP A 151 14.54 -10.96 2.24
N ARG A 152 15.10 -9.96 2.94
CA ARG A 152 16.53 -9.89 3.24
C ARG A 152 16.98 -10.90 4.29
N PHE A 153 16.17 -11.16 5.31
CA PHE A 153 16.55 -12.03 6.44
C PHE A 153 16.18 -13.50 6.23
N ILE A 154 15.12 -13.80 5.46
CA ILE A 154 14.69 -15.19 5.24
C ILE A 154 15.42 -15.79 4.03
N THR A 155 15.78 -14.99 3.01
CA THR A 155 16.47 -15.47 1.83
C THR A 155 17.92 -15.83 2.18
N PRO A 156 18.41 -17.04 1.85
CA PRO A 156 19.82 -17.40 2.02
C PRO A 156 20.72 -16.46 1.22
N GLU A 157 21.84 -16.04 1.81
CA GLU A 157 22.75 -15.07 1.16
C GLU A 157 23.25 -15.52 -0.21
N GLN A 158 23.40 -16.83 -0.40
CA GLN A 158 23.80 -17.44 -1.67
C GLN A 158 22.75 -17.27 -2.78
N CYS A 159 21.49 -17.05 -2.44
CA CYS A 159 20.38 -16.92 -3.39
C CYS A 159 20.01 -15.47 -3.68
N ILE A 160 20.58 -14.51 -2.96
CA ILE A 160 20.31 -13.08 -3.23
C ILE A 160 20.95 -12.70 -4.58
N PRO A 161 20.27 -11.98 -5.47
CA PRO A 161 20.78 -11.62 -6.79
C PRO A 161 21.89 -10.56 -6.72
N THR A 162 23.04 -10.93 -6.21
CA THR A 162 24.29 -10.16 -6.30
C THR A 162 25.04 -10.52 -7.57
N ALA A 163 25.90 -9.64 -8.06
CA ALA A 163 26.70 -9.91 -9.26
C ALA A 163 27.49 -11.22 -9.16
N GLU A 164 28.06 -11.51 -7.99
CA GLU A 164 28.81 -12.74 -7.71
C GLU A 164 27.91 -14.00 -7.78
N ASN A 165 26.72 -13.94 -7.16
CA ASN A 165 25.78 -15.06 -7.16
C ASN A 165 25.21 -15.32 -8.55
N ILE A 166 24.91 -14.27 -9.33
CA ILE A 166 24.51 -14.39 -10.72
C ILE A 166 25.60 -15.07 -11.54
N GLN A 167 26.87 -14.65 -11.41
CA GLN A 167 27.98 -15.25 -12.11
C GLN A 167 28.17 -16.72 -11.73
N ARG A 168 28.04 -17.05 -10.44
CA ARG A 168 28.09 -18.43 -9.95
C ARG A 168 27.02 -19.30 -10.63
N VAL A 169 25.78 -18.84 -10.67
CA VAL A 169 24.66 -19.57 -11.28
C VAL A 169 24.88 -19.73 -12.79
N MET A 170 25.34 -18.68 -13.47
CA MET A 170 25.65 -18.75 -14.90
C MET A 170 26.76 -19.79 -15.19
N ASN A 171 27.80 -19.84 -14.37
CA ASN A 171 28.86 -20.84 -14.49
C ASN A 171 28.34 -22.26 -14.21
N ALA A 172 27.45 -22.43 -13.23
CA ALA A 172 26.83 -23.73 -12.93
C ALA A 172 25.94 -24.21 -14.08
N ILE A 173 25.17 -23.33 -14.72
CA ILE A 173 24.37 -23.65 -15.90
C ILE A 173 25.28 -24.04 -17.08
N ALA A 174 26.35 -23.30 -17.33
CA ALA A 174 27.29 -23.58 -18.41
C ALA A 174 28.04 -24.92 -18.22
N ALA A 175 28.29 -25.32 -16.99
CA ALA A 175 28.91 -26.60 -16.65
C ALA A 175 27.92 -27.79 -16.65
N SER A 176 26.63 -27.53 -16.77
CA SER A 176 25.59 -28.55 -16.79
C SER A 176 25.67 -29.37 -18.08
N PRO A 177 25.57 -30.73 -18.03
CA PRO A 177 25.54 -31.56 -19.22
C PRO A 177 24.34 -31.28 -20.16
N TYR A 178 23.35 -30.54 -19.70
CA TYR A 178 22.16 -30.15 -20.50
C TYR A 178 22.32 -28.79 -21.20
N ALA A 179 23.46 -28.10 -21.07
CA ALA A 179 23.70 -26.79 -21.69
C ALA A 179 23.57 -26.86 -23.25
N HIS A 180 23.83 -28.02 -23.88
CA HIS A 180 23.71 -28.23 -25.31
C HIS A 180 22.29 -28.34 -25.85
N TYR A 181 21.26 -28.46 -25.00
CA TYR A 181 19.87 -28.62 -25.47
C TYR A 181 19.11 -27.28 -25.59
N TYR A 182 19.68 -26.19 -25.10
CA TYR A 182 19.04 -24.86 -25.05
C TYR A 182 19.81 -23.77 -25.82
N GLY A 183 20.77 -24.15 -26.65
CA GLY A 183 21.55 -23.29 -27.55
C GLY A 183 21.03 -23.27 -28.98
#